data_25eb963faccbb611873c7c018bbde4a8
#
_entry.id   25eb963faccbb611873c7c018bbde4a8
#
_cell.length_a   1.000
_cell.length_b   1.000
_cell.length_c   1.000
_cell.angle_alpha   90.00
_cell.angle_beta   90.00
_cell.angle_gamma   90.00
#
_symmetry.space_group_name_H-M   'P 1'
#
loop_
_entity.id
_entity.type
_entity.pdbx_description
1 polymer ?
#
loop_
_entity_poly.entity_id
_entity_poly.type
_entity_poly.pdbx_seq_one_letter_code
_entity_poly.pdbx_strand_id
1 'polypeptide(L)'
;MAAGHHVLDIGCGWGSMLDYAVGLRGAATATGLTLSEGQYSYVLDKASPEITISLMSWRDFAPATRFDALVSIGAFEHFASLEDRDNNRHRQVYADFFAWSRAVSTDNARLGLQTIITARAPESLQEVRDTRYLLEHVFPGSALPGMSDIQAGMQDHYDVCECRHIGLDYARTLAQWRLRLQAHRTIIEARYGEALYQHYDHDFQAAERSFQAGVVSLAQLSLAPVRRAMSFRR
;
A
#
# COMPACT_ATOMS: atom_id res chain seq x y z
N MET A 1 -11.12 5.87 11.53
CA MET A 1 -11.49 4.57 12.11
C MET A 1 -11.93 4.81 13.54
N ALA A 2 -13.07 4.28 13.96
CA ALA A 2 -13.66 4.45 15.28
C ALA A 2 -14.29 3.13 15.77
N ALA A 3 -14.68 3.09 17.07
CA ALA A 3 -15.38 1.95 17.64
C ALA A 3 -16.71 1.69 16.89
N GLY A 4 -17.03 0.43 16.69
CA GLY A 4 -18.22 -0.03 15.98
C GLY A 4 -18.13 0.01 14.44
N HIS A 5 -17.04 0.53 13.87
CA HIS A 5 -16.86 0.57 12.41
C HIS A 5 -16.64 -0.83 11.81
N HIS A 6 -17.09 -1.01 10.56
CA HIS A 6 -16.68 -2.09 9.67
C HIS A 6 -15.51 -1.61 8.84
N VAL A 7 -14.37 -2.30 8.93
CA VAL A 7 -13.09 -1.88 8.33
C VAL A 7 -12.69 -2.82 7.20
N LEU A 8 -12.20 -2.27 6.09
CA LEU A 8 -11.60 -3.02 4.99
C LEU A 8 -10.12 -2.66 4.85
N ASP A 9 -9.25 -3.66 4.87
CA ASP A 9 -7.81 -3.54 4.64
C ASP A 9 -7.43 -4.19 3.29
N ILE A 10 -7.04 -3.36 2.33
CA ILE A 10 -6.78 -3.77 0.95
C ILE A 10 -5.28 -4.01 0.79
N GLY A 11 -4.89 -5.28 0.67
CA GLY A 11 -3.50 -5.71 0.79
C GLY A 11 -3.06 -5.82 2.24
N CYS A 12 -3.82 -6.56 3.03
CA CYS A 12 -3.70 -6.61 4.51
C CYS A 12 -2.40 -7.25 5.04
N GLY A 13 -1.57 -7.83 4.15
CA GLY A 13 -0.33 -8.47 4.55
C GLY A 13 -0.55 -9.55 5.61
N TRP A 14 0.22 -9.50 6.68
CA TRP A 14 0.14 -10.43 7.81
C TRP A 14 -0.94 -10.07 8.84
N GLY A 15 -1.86 -9.15 8.54
CA GLY A 15 -3.03 -8.83 9.33
C GLY A 15 -2.84 -7.82 10.47
N SER A 16 -1.67 -7.19 10.59
CA SER A 16 -1.41 -6.26 11.71
C SER A 16 -2.40 -5.10 11.80
N MET A 17 -2.91 -4.60 10.66
CA MET A 17 -3.92 -3.54 10.64
C MET A 17 -5.29 -4.07 11.04
N LEU A 18 -5.62 -5.32 10.71
CA LEU A 18 -6.86 -5.99 11.14
C LEU A 18 -6.90 -6.13 12.66
N ASP A 19 -5.80 -6.64 13.25
CA ASP A 19 -5.64 -6.76 14.72
C ASP A 19 -5.72 -5.39 15.39
N TYR A 20 -5.07 -4.36 14.82
CA TYR A 20 -5.14 -3.00 15.33
C TYR A 20 -6.57 -2.43 15.28
N ALA A 21 -7.29 -2.66 14.17
CA ALA A 21 -8.65 -2.18 14.00
C ALA A 21 -9.60 -2.75 15.06
N VAL A 22 -9.59 -4.05 15.26
CA VAL A 22 -10.46 -4.73 16.22
C VAL A 22 -9.95 -4.52 17.65
N GLY A 23 -8.69 -4.88 17.93
CA GLY A 23 -8.17 -4.94 19.30
C GLY A 23 -7.94 -3.57 19.94
N LEU A 24 -7.46 -2.57 19.19
CA LEU A 24 -7.11 -1.26 19.73
C LEU A 24 -8.09 -0.15 19.37
N ARG A 25 -8.77 -0.25 18.23
CA ARG A 25 -9.72 0.78 17.81
C ARG A 25 -11.18 0.41 18.04
N GLY A 26 -11.46 -0.85 18.46
CA GLY A 26 -12.80 -1.32 18.78
C GLY A 26 -13.70 -1.42 17.54
N ALA A 27 -13.14 -1.68 16.36
CA ALA A 27 -13.93 -1.93 15.16
C ALA A 27 -14.87 -3.13 15.40
N ALA A 28 -16.08 -3.07 14.88
CA ALA A 28 -17.03 -4.19 14.98
C ALA A 28 -16.57 -5.38 14.15
N THR A 29 -16.01 -5.12 12.97
CA THR A 29 -15.38 -6.15 12.13
C THR A 29 -14.21 -5.55 11.33
N ALA A 30 -13.25 -6.40 10.97
CA ALA A 30 -12.20 -6.07 10.02
C ALA A 30 -12.13 -7.15 8.92
N THR A 31 -12.14 -6.73 7.67
CA THR A 31 -12.00 -7.61 6.51
C THR A 31 -10.69 -7.31 5.80
N GLY A 32 -9.87 -8.33 5.57
CA GLY A 32 -8.61 -8.23 4.84
C GLY A 32 -8.69 -8.83 3.45
N LEU A 33 -8.06 -8.17 2.46
CA LEU A 33 -7.83 -8.74 1.13
C LEU A 33 -6.34 -8.98 0.95
N THR A 34 -5.97 -10.14 0.43
CA THR A 34 -4.60 -10.48 0.04
C THR A 34 -4.58 -11.35 -1.20
N LEU A 35 -3.48 -11.33 -1.95
CA LEU A 35 -3.20 -12.25 -3.06
C LEU A 35 -2.21 -13.35 -2.67
N SER A 36 -1.68 -13.31 -1.44
CA SER A 36 -0.70 -14.28 -0.94
C SER A 36 -1.39 -15.39 -0.14
N GLU A 37 -1.27 -16.63 -0.63
CA GLU A 37 -1.76 -17.82 0.09
C GLU A 37 -1.14 -17.95 1.49
N GLY A 38 0.16 -17.65 1.63
CA GLY A 38 0.86 -17.70 2.90
C GLY A 38 0.33 -16.68 3.91
N GLN A 39 0.05 -15.44 3.46
CA GLN A 39 -0.56 -14.42 4.31
C GLN A 39 -2.01 -14.78 4.67
N TYR A 40 -2.77 -15.27 3.70
CA TYR A 40 -4.15 -15.73 3.92
C TYR A 40 -4.21 -16.82 5.01
N SER A 41 -3.43 -17.90 4.85
CA SER A 41 -3.39 -18.99 5.83
C SER A 41 -2.96 -18.51 7.22
N TYR A 42 -1.91 -17.68 7.28
CA TYR A 42 -1.40 -17.14 8.55
C TYR A 42 -2.45 -16.31 9.30
N VAL A 43 -3.15 -15.41 8.59
CA VAL A 43 -4.18 -14.58 9.21
C VAL A 43 -5.38 -15.44 9.61
N LEU A 44 -5.82 -16.37 8.74
CA LEU A 44 -6.94 -17.27 9.01
C LEU A 44 -6.72 -18.10 10.29
N ASP A 45 -5.50 -18.61 10.50
CA ASP A 45 -5.15 -19.43 11.68
C ASP A 45 -5.18 -18.65 13.00
N LYS A 46 -5.04 -17.32 12.96
CA LYS A 46 -4.93 -16.44 14.13
C LYS A 46 -6.10 -15.50 14.33
N ALA A 47 -6.98 -15.35 13.33
CA ALA A 47 -8.03 -14.35 13.34
C ALA A 47 -9.01 -14.57 14.48
N SER A 48 -9.39 -13.49 15.15
CA SER A 48 -10.57 -13.46 16.02
C SER A 48 -11.86 -13.53 15.20
N PRO A 49 -13.03 -13.86 15.81
CA PRO A 49 -14.30 -13.96 15.08
C PRO A 49 -14.71 -12.69 14.33
N GLU A 50 -14.19 -11.53 14.76
CA GLU A 50 -14.45 -10.23 14.13
C GLU A 50 -13.60 -9.97 12.89
N ILE A 51 -12.57 -10.80 12.64
CA ILE A 51 -11.65 -10.67 11.51
C ILE A 51 -12.01 -11.70 10.45
N THR A 52 -12.18 -11.23 9.23
CA THR A 52 -12.33 -12.07 8.03
C THR A 52 -11.22 -11.77 7.04
N ILE A 53 -10.79 -12.78 6.28
CA ILE A 53 -9.79 -12.60 5.23
C ILE A 53 -10.26 -13.28 3.95
N SER A 54 -9.97 -12.68 2.80
CA SER A 54 -10.27 -13.21 1.47
C SER A 54 -9.02 -13.24 0.61
N LEU A 55 -8.77 -14.39 -0.01
CA LEU A 55 -7.68 -14.59 -0.98
C LEU A 55 -8.18 -14.16 -2.36
N MET A 56 -8.23 -12.84 -2.60
CA MET A 56 -8.69 -12.28 -3.87
C MET A 56 -8.24 -10.84 -4.08
N SER A 57 -8.29 -10.42 -5.35
CA SER A 57 -8.07 -9.03 -5.73
C SER A 57 -9.25 -8.15 -5.30
N TRP A 58 -8.94 -6.87 -5.02
CA TRP A 58 -9.99 -5.85 -4.84
C TRP A 58 -10.93 -5.76 -6.05
N ARG A 59 -10.45 -6.07 -7.26
CA ARG A 59 -11.24 -6.05 -8.51
C ARG A 59 -12.38 -7.06 -8.50
N ASP A 60 -12.20 -8.17 -7.81
CA ASP A 60 -13.13 -9.29 -7.74
C ASP A 60 -13.97 -9.27 -6.46
N PHE A 61 -13.62 -8.38 -5.52
CA PHE A 61 -14.29 -8.30 -4.23
C PHE A 61 -15.56 -7.45 -4.31
N ALA A 62 -16.71 -8.10 -4.16
CA ALA A 62 -18.05 -7.49 -4.16
C ALA A 62 -18.75 -7.78 -2.81
N PRO A 63 -18.54 -6.96 -1.76
CA PRO A 63 -19.10 -7.21 -0.44
C PRO A 63 -20.61 -6.94 -0.40
N ALA A 64 -21.33 -7.72 0.42
CA ALA A 64 -22.76 -7.52 0.66
C ALA A 64 -23.05 -6.26 1.51
N THR A 65 -22.09 -5.81 2.33
CA THR A 65 -22.21 -4.63 3.21
C THR A 65 -21.09 -3.63 2.92
N ARG A 66 -21.37 -2.34 3.15
CA ARG A 66 -20.40 -1.27 2.95
C ARG A 66 -19.55 -1.07 4.20
N PHE A 67 -18.34 -0.54 3.99
CA PHE A 67 -17.35 -0.29 5.03
C PHE A 67 -17.34 1.18 5.46
N ASP A 68 -17.11 1.41 6.77
CA ASP A 68 -17.02 2.74 7.37
C ASP A 68 -15.61 3.30 7.31
N ALA A 69 -14.60 2.45 7.16
CA ALA A 69 -13.22 2.83 6.93
C ALA A 69 -12.52 1.83 6.02
N LEU A 70 -11.74 2.36 5.09
CA LEU A 70 -10.89 1.60 4.19
C LEU A 70 -9.43 1.97 4.46
N VAL A 71 -8.54 0.99 4.36
CA VAL A 71 -7.10 1.19 4.48
C VAL A 71 -6.41 0.44 3.34
N SER A 72 -5.33 1.01 2.80
CA SER A 72 -4.42 0.32 1.88
C SER A 72 -3.01 0.83 2.15
N ILE A 73 -2.13 -0.05 2.63
CA ILE A 73 -0.77 0.30 3.04
C ILE A 73 0.22 -0.59 2.29
N GLY A 74 1.00 0.00 1.37
CA GLY A 74 2.03 -0.72 0.62
C GLY A 74 1.47 -1.75 -0.38
N ALA A 75 0.25 -1.55 -0.88
CA ALA A 75 -0.37 -2.39 -1.90
C ALA A 75 -0.66 -1.63 -3.19
N PHE A 76 -0.96 -0.35 -3.10
CA PHE A 76 -1.39 0.49 -4.23
C PHE A 76 -0.32 0.60 -5.31
N GLU A 77 0.96 0.58 -4.96
CA GLU A 77 2.11 0.57 -5.87
C GLU A 77 2.16 -0.64 -6.80
N HIS A 78 1.42 -1.71 -6.46
CA HIS A 78 1.33 -2.94 -7.26
C HIS A 78 0.07 -3.03 -8.11
N PHE A 79 -0.82 -2.03 -8.08
CA PHE A 79 -2.11 -2.10 -8.79
C PHE A 79 -1.98 -1.90 -10.30
N ALA A 80 -1.08 -1.01 -10.73
CA ALA A 80 -0.74 -0.83 -12.15
C ALA A 80 0.57 -1.53 -12.49
N SER A 81 0.61 -2.20 -13.64
CA SER A 81 1.80 -2.84 -14.17
C SER A 81 2.63 -1.89 -15.04
N LEU A 82 3.88 -2.28 -15.34
CA LEU A 82 4.70 -1.59 -16.35
C LEU A 82 4.01 -1.61 -17.71
N GLU A 83 3.35 -2.71 -18.09
CA GLU A 83 2.57 -2.80 -19.31
C GLU A 83 1.40 -1.78 -19.33
N ASP A 84 0.73 -1.59 -18.21
CA ASP A 84 -0.31 -0.57 -18.10
C ASP A 84 0.26 0.84 -18.29
N ARG A 85 1.46 1.10 -17.77
CA ARG A 85 2.15 2.38 -17.96
C ARG A 85 2.56 2.59 -19.41
N ASP A 86 3.17 1.62 -20.05
CA ASP A 86 3.62 1.68 -21.44
C ASP A 86 2.45 1.90 -22.40
N ASN A 87 1.28 1.35 -22.07
CA ASN A 87 0.04 1.54 -22.82
C ASN A 87 -0.81 2.73 -22.33
N ASN A 88 -0.30 3.59 -21.44
CA ASN A 88 -1.02 4.72 -20.83
C ASN A 88 -2.33 4.33 -20.10
N ARG A 89 -2.47 3.09 -19.63
CA ARG A 89 -3.63 2.59 -18.91
C ARG A 89 -3.52 2.69 -17.39
N HIS A 90 -2.33 2.95 -16.84
CA HIS A 90 -2.09 3.01 -15.38
C HIS A 90 -3.02 3.98 -14.65
N ARG A 91 -3.34 5.15 -15.26
CA ARG A 91 -4.27 6.13 -14.68
C ARG A 91 -5.69 5.58 -14.57
N GLN A 92 -6.13 4.80 -15.56
CA GLN A 92 -7.42 4.15 -15.50
C GLN A 92 -7.47 3.10 -14.39
N VAL A 93 -6.41 2.34 -14.19
CA VAL A 93 -6.29 1.38 -13.07
C VAL A 93 -6.48 2.07 -11.72
N TYR A 94 -5.86 3.24 -11.52
CA TYR A 94 -6.02 4.00 -10.28
C TYR A 94 -7.44 4.61 -10.17
N ALA A 95 -8.00 5.10 -11.26
CA ALA A 95 -9.39 5.60 -11.27
C ALA A 95 -10.39 4.48 -10.93
N ASP A 96 -10.22 3.29 -11.49
CA ASP A 96 -11.06 2.12 -11.21
C ASP A 96 -10.98 1.73 -9.72
N PHE A 97 -9.78 1.78 -9.12
CA PHE A 97 -9.61 1.52 -7.70
C PHE A 97 -10.36 2.53 -6.84
N PHE A 98 -10.25 3.82 -7.12
CA PHE A 98 -10.95 4.83 -6.34
C PHE A 98 -12.47 4.77 -6.55
N ALA A 99 -12.93 4.49 -7.76
CA ALA A 99 -14.35 4.26 -8.05
C ALA A 99 -14.89 3.05 -7.27
N TRP A 100 -14.17 1.93 -7.31
CA TRP A 100 -14.54 0.73 -6.57
C TRP A 100 -14.51 0.97 -5.05
N SER A 101 -13.44 1.57 -4.52
CA SER A 101 -13.34 1.85 -3.08
C SER A 101 -14.47 2.74 -2.57
N ARG A 102 -14.92 3.70 -3.41
CA ARG A 102 -16.09 4.52 -3.12
C ARG A 102 -17.40 3.71 -3.15
N ALA A 103 -17.53 2.78 -4.07
CA ALA A 103 -18.74 1.95 -4.21
C ALA A 103 -18.93 1.02 -3.00
N VAL A 104 -17.84 0.48 -2.43
CA VAL A 104 -17.88 -0.42 -1.26
C VAL A 104 -17.86 0.31 0.08
N SER A 105 -17.78 1.64 0.10
CA SER A 105 -17.74 2.46 1.32
C SER A 105 -19.06 3.15 1.63
N THR A 106 -19.30 3.43 2.92
CA THR A 106 -20.43 4.27 3.37
C THR A 106 -20.17 5.73 2.97
N ASP A 107 -21.21 6.59 3.05
CA ASP A 107 -21.10 8.00 2.63
C ASP A 107 -20.17 8.84 3.53
N ASN A 108 -19.96 8.41 4.76
CA ASN A 108 -19.07 9.08 5.72
C ASN A 108 -17.74 8.34 5.90
N ALA A 109 -17.47 7.31 5.11
CA ALA A 109 -16.26 6.52 5.20
C ALA A 109 -14.99 7.38 5.01
N ARG A 110 -13.86 6.86 5.48
CA ARG A 110 -12.53 7.42 5.22
C ARG A 110 -11.67 6.35 4.57
N LEU A 111 -10.88 6.76 3.59
CA LEU A 111 -9.83 5.92 3.01
C LEU A 111 -8.47 6.43 3.48
N GLY A 112 -7.74 5.59 4.21
CA GLY A 112 -6.32 5.80 4.52
C GLY A 112 -5.48 5.08 3.46
N LEU A 113 -4.68 5.83 2.71
CA LEU A 113 -3.82 5.29 1.66
C LEU A 113 -2.36 5.61 1.98
N GLN A 114 -1.50 4.58 2.02
CA GLN A 114 -0.06 4.76 2.03
C GLN A 114 0.54 4.02 0.86
N THR A 115 1.39 4.70 0.08
CA THR A 115 2.04 4.11 -1.09
C THR A 115 3.39 4.76 -1.38
N ILE A 116 4.29 3.97 -1.93
CA ILE A 116 5.53 4.49 -2.51
C ILE A 116 5.16 5.21 -3.82
N ILE A 117 5.73 6.38 -4.02
CA ILE A 117 5.54 7.20 -5.21
C ILE A 117 6.88 7.53 -5.87
N THR A 118 6.85 7.67 -7.18
CA THR A 118 7.93 8.32 -7.93
C THR A 118 7.86 9.82 -7.65
N ALA A 119 8.92 10.39 -7.08
CA ALA A 119 8.98 11.81 -6.71
C ALA A 119 9.73 12.64 -7.77
N ARG A 120 10.81 12.11 -8.34
CA ARG A 120 11.56 12.70 -9.45
C ARG A 120 12.26 11.63 -10.30
N ALA A 121 12.76 12.03 -11.46
CA ALA A 121 13.65 11.17 -12.24
C ALA A 121 15.03 11.02 -11.59
N PRO A 122 15.73 9.88 -11.78
CA PRO A 122 17.13 9.74 -11.38
C PRO A 122 18.03 10.75 -12.11
N GLU A 123 18.98 11.36 -11.39
CA GLU A 123 19.92 12.39 -11.91
C GLU A 123 21.39 11.92 -11.93
N SER A 124 21.70 10.81 -11.26
CA SER A 124 23.04 10.23 -11.22
C SER A 124 23.06 8.78 -11.70
N LEU A 125 24.23 8.29 -12.14
CA LEU A 125 24.39 6.89 -12.53
C LEU A 125 24.08 5.92 -11.37
N GLN A 126 24.35 6.31 -10.12
CA GLN A 126 24.03 5.48 -8.98
C GLN A 126 22.53 5.39 -8.77
N GLU A 127 21.79 6.49 -8.87
CA GLU A 127 20.33 6.51 -8.76
C GLU A 127 19.68 5.69 -9.88
N VAL A 128 20.20 5.76 -11.11
CA VAL A 128 19.72 4.91 -12.22
C VAL A 128 19.92 3.43 -11.91
N ARG A 129 21.09 3.04 -11.38
CA ARG A 129 21.39 1.64 -11.01
C ARG A 129 20.46 1.16 -9.89
N ASP A 130 20.28 1.95 -8.83
CA ASP A 130 19.40 1.62 -7.72
C ASP A 130 17.94 1.49 -8.18
N THR A 131 17.45 2.45 -8.98
CA THR A 131 16.10 2.40 -9.54
C THR A 131 15.88 1.15 -10.39
N ARG A 132 16.81 0.86 -11.29
CA ARG A 132 16.73 -0.34 -12.13
C ARG A 132 16.70 -1.61 -11.29
N TYR A 133 17.62 -1.71 -10.33
CA TYR A 133 17.69 -2.86 -9.42
C TYR A 133 16.37 -3.07 -8.66
N LEU A 134 15.81 -2.01 -8.07
CA LEU A 134 14.55 -2.08 -7.33
C LEU A 134 13.38 -2.51 -8.21
N LEU A 135 13.30 -2.02 -9.45
CA LEU A 135 12.26 -2.42 -10.39
C LEU A 135 12.38 -3.87 -10.85
N GLU A 136 13.61 -4.38 -10.97
CA GLU A 136 13.87 -5.76 -11.41
C GLU A 136 13.67 -6.78 -10.27
N HIS A 137 13.98 -6.42 -9.01
CA HIS A 137 14.09 -7.38 -7.92
C HIS A 137 13.06 -7.19 -6.80
N VAL A 138 12.68 -5.95 -6.50
CA VAL A 138 11.76 -5.64 -5.39
C VAL A 138 10.34 -5.42 -5.90
N PHE A 139 10.19 -4.76 -7.05
CA PHE A 139 8.89 -4.42 -7.64
C PHE A 139 8.74 -4.96 -9.07
N PRO A 140 9.01 -6.25 -9.32
CA PRO A 140 8.98 -6.79 -10.67
C PRO A 140 7.61 -6.61 -11.32
N GLY A 141 7.60 -5.96 -12.49
CA GLY A 141 6.38 -5.72 -13.26
C GLY A 141 5.46 -4.62 -12.73
N SER A 142 5.76 -4.00 -11.59
CA SER A 142 4.95 -2.91 -11.02
C SER A 142 5.37 -1.55 -11.54
N ALA A 143 4.41 -0.63 -11.69
CA ALA A 143 4.66 0.77 -12.03
C ALA A 143 4.31 1.68 -10.84
N LEU A 144 5.33 2.24 -10.17
CA LEU A 144 5.11 3.16 -9.06
C LEU A 144 4.29 4.38 -9.53
N PRO A 145 3.21 4.75 -8.81
CA PRO A 145 2.43 5.94 -9.16
C PRO A 145 3.23 7.23 -8.93
N GLY A 146 2.93 8.27 -9.69
CA GLY A 146 3.24 9.65 -9.30
C GLY A 146 2.06 10.27 -8.54
N MET A 147 2.30 11.36 -7.78
CA MET A 147 1.19 12.07 -7.10
C MET A 147 0.13 12.57 -8.08
N SER A 148 0.53 12.98 -9.30
CA SER A 148 -0.41 13.39 -10.35
C SER A 148 -1.32 12.26 -10.82
N ASP A 149 -0.82 11.02 -10.83
CA ASP A 149 -1.61 9.85 -11.21
C ASP A 149 -2.66 9.52 -10.12
N ILE A 150 -2.25 9.62 -8.84
CA ILE A 150 -3.15 9.45 -7.70
C ILE A 150 -4.24 10.52 -7.73
N GLN A 151 -3.86 11.81 -7.89
CA GLN A 151 -4.80 12.92 -7.93
C GLN A 151 -5.80 12.79 -9.07
N ALA A 152 -5.32 12.44 -10.28
CA ALA A 152 -6.20 12.24 -11.43
C ALA A 152 -7.18 11.09 -11.22
N GLY A 153 -6.73 9.97 -10.60
CA GLY A 153 -7.59 8.82 -10.36
C GLY A 153 -8.67 9.06 -9.30
N MET A 154 -8.39 9.89 -8.28
CA MET A 154 -9.30 10.08 -7.15
C MET A 154 -10.27 11.27 -7.29
N GLN A 155 -10.03 12.22 -8.22
CA GLN A 155 -10.67 13.55 -8.27
C GLN A 155 -12.20 13.53 -8.24
N ASP A 156 -12.85 12.50 -8.82
CA ASP A 156 -14.31 12.37 -8.87
C ASP A 156 -14.91 11.59 -7.69
N HIS A 157 -14.06 11.05 -6.82
CA HIS A 157 -14.45 10.10 -5.78
C HIS A 157 -14.08 10.59 -4.38
N TYR A 158 -12.92 11.24 -4.23
CA TYR A 158 -12.38 11.62 -2.92
C TYR A 158 -11.75 13.01 -2.93
N ASP A 159 -11.94 13.71 -1.79
CA ASP A 159 -11.18 14.91 -1.42
C ASP A 159 -10.02 14.53 -0.50
N VAL A 160 -8.87 15.19 -0.65
CA VAL A 160 -7.72 15.02 0.24
C VAL A 160 -7.96 15.82 1.52
N CYS A 161 -8.06 15.13 2.67
CA CYS A 161 -8.12 15.77 3.98
C CYS A 161 -6.73 16.05 4.54
N GLU A 162 -5.79 15.14 4.31
CA GLU A 162 -4.41 15.25 4.75
C GLU A 162 -3.51 14.49 3.77
N CYS A 163 -2.33 15.05 3.49
CA CYS A 163 -1.28 14.41 2.72
C CYS A 163 0.07 14.65 3.39
N ARG A 164 0.80 13.58 3.66
CA ARG A 164 2.16 13.63 4.22
C ARG A 164 3.12 12.90 3.32
N HIS A 165 4.31 13.48 3.13
CA HIS A 165 5.43 12.81 2.49
C HIS A 165 6.45 12.46 3.57
N ILE A 166 6.61 11.17 3.82
CA ILE A 166 7.48 10.65 4.91
C ILE A 166 8.63 9.80 4.36
N GLY A 167 9.12 10.11 3.15
CA GLY A 167 10.20 9.36 2.50
C GLY A 167 11.47 9.27 3.33
N LEU A 168 11.91 10.38 3.96
CA LEU A 168 13.10 10.37 4.81
C LEU A 168 12.92 9.55 6.11
N ASP A 169 11.72 9.47 6.66
CA ASP A 169 11.45 8.61 7.81
C ASP A 169 11.46 7.14 7.39
N TYR A 170 11.00 6.85 6.17
CA TYR A 170 11.07 5.49 5.64
C TYR A 170 12.51 5.07 5.30
N ALA A 171 13.36 5.99 4.81
CA ALA A 171 14.79 5.74 4.67
C ALA A 171 15.43 5.33 6.02
N ARG A 172 15.06 5.99 7.12
CA ARG A 172 15.50 5.61 8.48
C ARG A 172 15.02 4.21 8.87
N THR A 173 13.79 3.86 8.50
CA THR A 173 13.24 2.52 8.73
C THR A 173 14.05 1.45 7.99
N LEU A 174 14.35 1.69 6.71
CA LEU A 174 15.18 0.79 5.89
C LEU A 174 16.58 0.63 6.45
N ALA A 175 17.23 1.72 6.89
CA ALA A 175 18.53 1.67 7.57
C ALA A 175 18.46 0.79 8.84
N GLN A 176 17.40 0.92 9.66
CA GLN A 176 17.22 0.09 10.86
C GLN A 176 16.96 -1.39 10.52
N TRP A 177 16.22 -1.68 9.47
CA TRP A 177 16.02 -3.05 9.00
C TRP A 177 17.33 -3.66 8.53
N ARG A 178 18.12 -2.90 7.78
CA ARG A 178 19.47 -3.34 7.33
C ARG A 178 20.39 -3.63 8.49
N LEU A 179 20.48 -2.74 9.51
CA LEU A 179 21.28 -2.97 10.71
C LEU A 179 20.86 -4.26 11.46
N ARG A 180 19.57 -4.53 11.57
CA ARG A 180 19.06 -5.76 12.19
C ARG A 180 19.39 -7.00 11.35
N LEU A 181 19.26 -6.91 10.02
CA LEU A 181 19.67 -7.97 9.10
C LEU A 181 21.16 -8.31 9.30
N GLN A 182 22.03 -7.30 9.35
CA GLN A 182 23.47 -7.45 9.54
C GLN A 182 23.81 -8.05 10.91
N ALA A 183 23.14 -7.62 11.98
CA ALA A 183 23.30 -8.17 13.32
C ALA A 183 22.95 -9.67 13.42
N HIS A 184 22.08 -10.15 12.55
CA HIS A 184 21.65 -11.56 12.52
C HIS A 184 22.23 -12.36 11.35
N ARG A 185 23.25 -11.84 10.67
CA ARG A 185 23.83 -12.42 9.46
C ARG A 185 24.11 -13.90 9.59
N THR A 186 24.87 -14.33 10.60
CA THR A 186 25.28 -15.74 10.79
C THR A 186 24.06 -16.69 10.87
N ILE A 187 23.00 -16.27 11.58
CA ILE A 187 21.79 -17.08 11.75
C ILE A 187 21.03 -17.16 10.42
N ILE A 188 20.93 -16.03 9.71
CA ILE A 188 20.20 -15.95 8.44
C ILE A 188 20.93 -16.76 7.36
N GLU A 189 22.26 -16.62 7.23
CA GLU A 189 23.05 -17.38 6.27
C GLU A 189 22.98 -18.90 6.54
N ALA A 190 23.07 -19.31 7.80
CA ALA A 190 22.98 -20.71 8.17
C ALA A 190 21.59 -21.33 7.86
N ARG A 191 20.52 -20.54 7.97
CA ARG A 191 19.15 -21.02 7.80
C ARG A 191 18.65 -20.89 6.36
N TYR A 192 19.04 -19.85 5.65
CA TYR A 192 18.46 -19.46 4.36
C TYR A 192 19.49 -19.33 3.24
N GLY A 193 20.78 -19.40 3.56
CA GLY A 193 21.88 -19.26 2.62
C GLY A 193 22.39 -17.81 2.47
N GLU A 194 23.69 -17.71 2.10
CA GLU A 194 24.36 -16.41 1.90
C GLU A 194 23.70 -15.57 0.79
N ALA A 195 23.27 -16.20 -0.29
CA ALA A 195 22.66 -15.50 -1.41
C ALA A 195 21.42 -14.70 -1.01
N LEU A 196 20.55 -15.26 -0.15
CA LEU A 196 19.36 -14.57 0.34
C LEU A 196 19.73 -13.40 1.23
N TYR A 197 20.73 -13.57 2.11
CA TYR A 197 21.23 -12.48 2.95
C TYR A 197 21.74 -11.31 2.09
N GLN A 198 22.60 -11.59 1.11
CA GLN A 198 23.16 -10.55 0.22
C GLN A 198 22.07 -9.84 -0.58
N HIS A 199 21.06 -10.57 -1.03
CA HIS A 199 19.92 -9.99 -1.74
C HIS A 199 19.20 -8.95 -0.87
N TYR A 200 18.79 -9.32 0.34
CA TYR A 200 18.10 -8.37 1.25
C TYR A 200 18.99 -7.20 1.72
N ASP A 201 20.29 -7.42 1.94
CA ASP A 201 21.21 -6.31 2.29
C ASP A 201 21.29 -5.29 1.16
N HIS A 202 21.35 -5.77 -0.09
CA HIS A 202 21.35 -4.89 -1.27
C HIS A 202 20.01 -4.20 -1.47
N ASP A 203 18.88 -4.91 -1.31
CA ASP A 203 17.52 -4.34 -1.40
C ASP A 203 17.36 -3.16 -0.46
N PHE A 204 17.66 -3.36 0.82
CA PHE A 204 17.54 -2.30 1.83
C PHE A 204 18.49 -1.13 1.53
N GLN A 205 19.70 -1.40 1.07
CA GLN A 205 20.67 -0.35 0.74
C GLN A 205 20.21 0.48 -0.47
N ALA A 206 19.76 -0.16 -1.55
CA ALA A 206 19.32 0.52 -2.75
C ALA A 206 18.04 1.34 -2.49
N ALA A 207 17.07 0.76 -1.73
CA ALA A 207 15.87 1.45 -1.32
C ALA A 207 16.18 2.64 -0.41
N GLU A 208 17.00 2.46 0.63
CA GLU A 208 17.42 3.54 1.53
C GLU A 208 17.98 4.74 0.75
N ARG A 209 18.95 4.48 -0.17
CA ARG A 209 19.53 5.54 -1.01
C ARG A 209 18.49 6.24 -1.88
N SER A 210 17.55 5.48 -2.47
CA SER A 210 16.52 6.04 -3.33
C SER A 210 15.56 6.98 -2.58
N PHE A 211 15.21 6.62 -1.33
CA PHE A 211 14.41 7.49 -0.45
C PHE A 211 15.20 8.69 0.06
N GLN A 212 16.49 8.52 0.44
CA GLN A 212 17.36 9.62 0.87
C GLN A 212 17.59 10.63 -0.24
N ALA A 213 17.80 10.16 -1.46
CA ALA A 213 17.98 11.01 -2.63
C ALA A 213 16.68 11.68 -3.10
N GLY A 214 15.51 11.23 -2.62
CA GLY A 214 14.21 11.75 -3.05
C GLY A 214 13.82 11.35 -4.47
N VAL A 215 14.37 10.26 -5.02
CA VAL A 215 13.92 9.65 -6.28
C VAL A 215 12.54 9.06 -6.09
N VAL A 216 12.34 8.41 -4.95
CA VAL A 216 11.04 7.94 -4.49
C VAL A 216 10.68 8.59 -3.14
N SER A 217 9.40 8.62 -2.82
CA SER A 217 8.90 9.04 -1.51
C SER A 217 7.81 8.10 -1.04
N LEU A 218 7.45 8.18 0.25
CA LEU A 218 6.30 7.50 0.80
C LEU A 218 5.22 8.53 1.08
N ALA A 219 4.08 8.41 0.39
CA ALA A 219 2.93 9.28 0.58
C ALA A 219 1.91 8.60 1.49
N GLN A 220 1.43 9.34 2.49
CA GLN A 220 0.28 8.99 3.31
C GLN A 220 -0.84 9.99 3.04
N LEU A 221 -2.01 9.48 2.66
CA LEU A 221 -3.18 10.29 2.37
C LEU A 221 -4.35 9.86 3.26
N SER A 222 -5.05 10.84 3.82
CA SER A 222 -6.37 10.66 4.42
C SER A 222 -7.40 11.26 3.47
N LEU A 223 -8.31 10.43 2.98
CA LEU A 223 -9.25 10.77 1.93
C LEU A 223 -10.68 10.70 2.45
N ALA A 224 -11.51 11.68 2.05
CA ALA A 224 -12.95 11.71 2.32
C ALA A 224 -13.72 11.61 1.01
N PRO A 225 -14.90 10.94 0.98
CA PRO A 225 -15.77 10.97 -0.18
C PRO A 225 -16.11 12.39 -0.62
N VAL A 226 -16.04 12.67 -1.92
CA VAL A 226 -16.53 13.93 -2.48
C VAL A 226 -18.01 14.08 -2.13
N ARG A 227 -18.37 15.18 -1.47
CA ARG A 227 -19.76 15.52 -1.25
C ARG A 227 -20.31 16.15 -2.53
N ARG A 228 -21.04 15.39 -3.33
CA ARG A 228 -21.80 15.99 -4.45
C ARG A 228 -22.76 17.02 -3.85
N ALA A 229 -22.60 18.29 -4.20
CA ALA A 229 -23.60 19.30 -3.88
C ALA A 229 -24.94 18.80 -4.38
N MET A 230 -25.98 18.79 -3.52
CA MET A 230 -27.33 18.53 -4.00
C MET A 230 -27.60 19.52 -5.12
N SER A 231 -27.82 19.02 -6.34
CA SER A 231 -28.25 19.86 -7.44
C SER A 231 -29.56 20.50 -7.02
N PHE A 232 -29.56 21.79 -6.75
CA PHE A 232 -30.80 22.55 -6.67
C PHE A 232 -31.45 22.44 -8.05
N ARG A 233 -32.41 21.52 -8.18
CA ARG A 233 -33.35 21.55 -9.31
C ARG A 233 -34.13 22.87 -9.14
N ARG A 234 -33.87 23.83 -10.03
CA ARG A 234 -34.76 24.97 -10.26
C ARG A 234 -36.01 24.53 -10.98
#